data_c9e1ed3d42141ad281fc58de550b356d
#
_entry.id   c9e1ed3d42141ad281fc58de550b356d
#
_cell.length_a   1.000
_cell.length_b   1.000
_cell.length_c   1.000
_cell.angle_alpha   90.00
_cell.angle_beta   90.00
_cell.angle_gamma   90.00
#
_symmetry.space_group_name_H-M   'P 1'
#
loop_
_entity.id
_entity.type
_entity.pdbx_description
1 polymer ?
#
loop_
_entity_poly.entity_id
_entity_poly.type
_entity_poly.pdbx_seq_one_letter_code
_entity_poly.pdbx_strand_id
1 'polypeptide(L)'
;MMAEFHYGGQAVIEGVMMRGRRHMTTVVRRPDGELTEDTQTLPSLYTGRLRTLPLLRGIVVLIEALVLGVKILMYSANVSLEEEGEKVEGWLVWVTLAFSLVAAVAVFFVAPLFITNQINVESNVLFHVIEGVIRLAIFIVYLELISLLPDIKRVFAYHGAEHKTVNAYEAGVPLEVEAVKEYSKAHVRCGSSFIFTVLVLAIIVFSLVGIAEPTFWMMLLARILLVPVIAALGYEVIYFGARHAGNRLVRAILAPGLWLQSMTTREPDDGQIEVAIAALSRVLEAEESEEAPAEAAT
;
A
#
# COMPACT_ATOMS: atom_id res chain seq x y z
N MET A 1 13.42 -19.26 17.56
CA MET A 1 13.61 -17.88 17.06
C MET A 1 12.22 -17.34 16.73
N MET A 2 11.74 -16.37 17.48
CA MET A 2 10.53 -15.65 17.09
C MET A 2 10.84 -14.95 15.76
N ALA A 3 9.93 -15.02 14.80
CA ALA A 3 10.11 -14.32 13.54
C ALA A 3 10.22 -12.81 13.84
N GLU A 4 11.30 -12.19 13.39
CA GLU A 4 11.55 -10.77 13.55
C GLU A 4 10.37 -10.00 12.97
N PHE A 5 9.76 -9.13 13.78
CA PHE A 5 8.63 -8.33 13.33
C PHE A 5 9.14 -7.22 12.43
N HIS A 6 8.48 -7.02 11.31
CA HIS A 6 8.84 -5.96 10.37
C HIS A 6 7.83 -4.81 10.47
N TYR A 7 8.34 -3.64 10.79
CA TYR A 7 7.57 -2.40 10.76
C TYR A 7 7.32 -1.99 9.30
N GLY A 8 6.30 -1.20 9.08
CA GLY A 8 5.96 -0.64 7.79
C GLY A 8 4.92 0.45 7.96
N GLY A 9 4.66 1.21 6.93
CA GLY A 9 3.78 2.35 7.05
C GLY A 9 2.96 2.65 5.81
N GLN A 10 2.37 3.83 5.84
CA GLN A 10 1.62 4.42 4.74
C GLN A 10 1.82 5.93 4.78
N ALA A 11 2.23 6.51 3.65
CA ALA A 11 2.20 7.96 3.49
C ALA A 11 0.75 8.48 3.46
N VAL A 12 0.54 9.62 4.08
CA VAL A 12 -0.73 10.34 4.11
C VAL A 12 -0.50 11.82 3.76
N ILE A 13 -1.54 12.63 3.76
CA ILE A 13 -1.42 14.07 3.51
C ILE A 13 -0.58 14.68 4.64
N GLU A 14 0.54 15.33 4.26
CA GLU A 14 1.50 15.97 5.17
C GLU A 14 1.99 15.07 6.33
N GLY A 15 2.02 13.74 6.11
CA GLY A 15 2.34 12.83 7.21
C GLY A 15 2.68 11.41 6.81
N VAL A 16 2.99 10.63 7.86
CA VAL A 16 3.26 9.20 7.77
C VAL A 16 2.54 8.47 8.89
N MET A 17 1.90 7.35 8.56
CA MET A 17 1.46 6.36 9.54
C MET A 17 2.49 5.24 9.59
N MET A 18 2.92 4.86 10.78
CA MET A 18 3.71 3.67 11.04
C MET A 18 2.89 2.62 11.79
N ARG A 19 3.05 1.37 11.36
CA ARG A 19 2.34 0.22 11.93
C ARG A 19 3.30 -0.72 12.63
N GLY A 20 3.08 -0.95 13.92
CA GLY A 20 3.75 -1.91 14.79
C GLY A 20 3.02 -3.25 14.90
N ARG A 21 3.38 -4.05 15.92
CA ARG A 21 2.73 -5.35 16.22
C ARG A 21 1.29 -5.17 16.68
N ARG A 22 1.05 -4.26 17.64
CA ARG A 22 -0.23 -4.02 18.30
C ARG A 22 -0.70 -2.58 18.17
N HIS A 23 0.20 -1.65 17.84
CA HIS A 23 -0.07 -0.23 17.74
C HIS A 23 0.18 0.27 16.32
N MET A 24 -0.47 1.37 15.99
CA MET A 24 -0.15 2.21 14.86
C MET A 24 -0.10 3.66 15.33
N THR A 25 0.83 4.44 14.79
CA THR A 25 0.93 5.87 15.04
C THR A 25 0.92 6.62 13.73
N THR A 26 0.07 7.63 13.64
CA THR A 26 0.04 8.58 12.51
C THR A 26 0.58 9.91 13.00
N VAL A 27 1.60 10.42 12.34
CA VAL A 27 2.15 11.75 12.59
C VAL A 27 1.92 12.60 11.35
N VAL A 28 1.35 13.77 11.54
CA VAL A 28 1.00 14.73 10.49
C VAL A 28 1.58 16.09 10.84
N ARG A 29 2.19 16.77 9.88
CA ARG A 29 2.64 18.15 10.02
C ARG A 29 1.47 19.08 9.76
N ARG A 30 1.15 19.91 10.75
CA ARG A 30 0.12 20.95 10.65
C ARG A 30 0.59 22.12 9.79
N PRO A 31 -0.32 22.97 9.29
CA PRO A 31 0.04 24.18 8.55
C PRO A 31 0.95 25.15 9.34
N ASP A 32 0.80 25.21 10.68
CA ASP A 32 1.65 26.00 11.56
C ASP A 32 3.09 25.42 11.75
N GLY A 33 3.34 24.23 11.16
CA GLY A 33 4.61 23.51 11.22
C GLY A 33 4.74 22.55 12.40
N GLU A 34 3.82 22.56 13.38
CA GLU A 34 3.83 21.64 14.51
C GLU A 34 3.45 20.21 14.08
N LEU A 35 3.93 19.21 14.81
CA LEU A 35 3.58 17.81 14.59
C LEU A 35 2.41 17.42 15.48
N THR A 36 1.40 16.83 14.87
CA THR A 36 0.27 16.20 15.57
C THR A 36 0.38 14.70 15.42
N GLU A 37 0.16 13.96 16.50
CA GLU A 37 0.26 12.51 16.54
C GLU A 37 -1.04 11.86 17.02
N ASP A 38 -1.36 10.70 16.46
CA ASP A 38 -2.48 9.85 16.87
C ASP A 38 -1.99 8.40 16.95
N THR A 39 -1.89 7.88 18.18
CA THR A 39 -1.49 6.49 18.43
C THR A 39 -2.71 5.67 18.81
N GLN A 40 -2.93 4.58 18.12
CA GLN A 40 -4.08 3.69 18.29
C GLN A 40 -3.64 2.23 18.44
N THR A 41 -4.34 1.51 19.32
CA THR A 41 -4.20 0.04 19.41
C THR A 41 -4.95 -0.61 18.26
N LEU A 42 -4.31 -1.56 17.59
CA LEU A 42 -4.89 -2.29 16.48
C LEU A 42 -5.92 -3.31 16.95
N PRO A 43 -7.09 -3.41 16.28
CA PRO A 43 -8.07 -4.46 16.55
C PRO A 43 -7.48 -5.87 16.48
N SER A 44 -8.02 -6.80 17.28
CA SER A 44 -7.58 -8.20 17.32
C SER A 44 -7.67 -8.93 15.98
N LEU A 45 -8.54 -8.49 15.07
CA LEU A 45 -8.60 -9.00 13.69
C LEU A 45 -7.26 -8.82 12.97
N TYR A 46 -6.57 -7.70 13.20
CA TYR A 46 -5.31 -7.33 12.51
C TYR A 46 -4.06 -7.82 13.26
N THR A 47 -4.19 -8.31 14.50
CA THR A 47 -3.08 -8.79 15.33
C THR A 47 -3.19 -10.28 15.68
N GLY A 48 -4.35 -10.90 15.39
CA GLY A 48 -4.70 -12.26 15.79
C GLY A 48 -4.16 -13.37 14.86
N ARG A 49 -4.59 -14.60 15.13
CA ARG A 49 -4.14 -15.82 14.45
C ARG A 49 -4.42 -15.84 12.93
N LEU A 50 -5.47 -15.16 12.45
CA LEU A 50 -5.79 -15.10 11.02
C LEU A 50 -4.66 -14.47 10.20
N ARG A 51 -3.91 -13.52 10.80
CA ARG A 51 -2.75 -12.89 10.17
C ARG A 51 -1.53 -13.82 10.06
N THR A 52 -1.51 -14.95 10.73
CA THR A 52 -0.39 -15.92 10.64
C THR A 52 -0.65 -17.03 9.62
N LEU A 53 -1.91 -17.22 9.22
CA LEU A 53 -2.30 -18.29 8.32
C LEU A 53 -2.06 -17.90 6.86
N PRO A 54 -1.35 -18.74 6.06
CA PRO A 54 -1.15 -18.48 4.64
C PRO A 54 -2.48 -18.24 3.91
N LEU A 55 -2.46 -17.38 2.90
CA LEU A 55 -3.60 -16.88 2.14
C LEU A 55 -4.58 -16.01 2.96
N LEU A 56 -5.01 -16.42 4.15
CA LEU A 56 -5.91 -15.62 5.00
C LEU A 56 -5.23 -14.33 5.43
N ARG A 57 -3.94 -14.34 5.71
CA ARG A 57 -3.17 -13.13 6.08
C ARG A 57 -3.21 -12.06 4.98
N GLY A 58 -3.18 -12.45 3.71
CA GLY A 58 -3.28 -11.49 2.60
C GLY A 58 -4.65 -10.80 2.54
N ILE A 59 -5.74 -11.53 2.82
CA ILE A 59 -7.09 -10.97 2.91
C ILE A 59 -7.19 -10.01 4.11
N VAL A 60 -6.67 -10.42 5.28
CA VAL A 60 -6.67 -9.57 6.49
C VAL A 60 -5.89 -8.28 6.24
N VAL A 61 -4.69 -8.37 5.63
CA VAL A 61 -3.88 -7.19 5.29
C VAL A 61 -4.58 -6.27 4.29
N LEU A 62 -5.27 -6.84 3.29
CA LEU A 62 -6.05 -6.04 2.34
C LEU A 62 -7.18 -5.28 3.04
N ILE A 63 -7.95 -5.95 3.92
CA ILE A 63 -9.03 -5.30 4.68
C ILE A 63 -8.45 -4.22 5.62
N GLU A 64 -7.35 -4.54 6.32
CA GLU A 64 -6.64 -3.59 7.18
C GLU A 64 -6.22 -2.35 6.38
N ALA A 65 -5.55 -2.53 5.25
CA ALA A 65 -5.09 -1.43 4.41
C ALA A 65 -6.23 -0.55 3.88
N LEU A 66 -7.37 -1.13 3.51
CA LEU A 66 -8.53 -0.38 3.05
C LEU A 66 -9.21 0.38 4.20
N VAL A 67 -9.51 -0.30 5.31
CA VAL A 67 -10.28 0.30 6.41
C VAL A 67 -9.44 1.33 7.17
N LEU A 68 -8.23 0.95 7.58
CA LEU A 68 -7.33 1.87 8.28
C LEU A 68 -6.80 2.94 7.34
N GLY A 69 -6.47 2.59 6.08
CA GLY A 69 -5.98 3.53 5.08
C GLY A 69 -6.95 4.69 4.84
N VAL A 70 -8.24 4.42 4.67
CA VAL A 70 -9.26 5.48 4.55
C VAL A 70 -9.35 6.30 5.84
N LYS A 71 -9.38 5.64 7.02
CA LYS A 71 -9.48 6.32 8.31
C LYS A 71 -8.33 7.31 8.55
N ILE A 72 -7.09 6.87 8.30
CA ILE A 72 -5.91 7.72 8.51
C ILE A 72 -5.77 8.82 7.45
N LEU A 73 -6.19 8.56 6.20
CA LEU A 73 -6.27 9.58 5.16
C LEU A 73 -7.25 10.69 5.54
N MET A 74 -8.43 10.34 6.08
CA MET A 74 -9.40 11.32 6.57
C MET A 74 -8.86 12.10 7.77
N TYR A 75 -8.17 11.43 8.69
CA TYR A 75 -7.51 12.09 9.82
C TYR A 75 -6.49 13.13 9.33
N SER A 76 -5.57 12.73 8.44
CA SER A 76 -4.54 13.64 7.93
C SER A 76 -5.12 14.80 7.11
N ALA A 77 -6.17 14.56 6.31
CA ALA A 77 -6.86 15.60 5.58
C ALA A 77 -7.48 16.64 6.52
N ASN A 78 -8.15 16.20 7.58
CA ASN A 78 -8.74 17.11 8.56
C ASN A 78 -7.68 17.93 9.32
N VAL A 79 -6.55 17.32 9.70
CA VAL A 79 -5.42 18.04 10.34
C VAL A 79 -4.85 19.10 9.41
N SER A 80 -4.68 18.76 8.12
CA SER A 80 -4.14 19.70 7.12
C SER A 80 -5.07 20.86 6.79
N LEU A 81 -6.39 20.73 7.02
CA LEU A 81 -7.41 21.77 6.76
C LEU A 81 -7.79 22.55 8.03
N GLU A 82 -7.22 22.25 9.19
CA GLU A 82 -7.67 22.79 10.49
C GLU A 82 -7.57 24.32 10.56
N GLU A 83 -6.61 24.94 9.91
CA GLU A 83 -6.48 26.40 9.85
C GLU A 83 -7.51 27.09 8.95
N GLU A 84 -8.05 26.40 7.93
CA GLU A 84 -9.06 26.94 7.04
C GLU A 84 -10.46 26.95 7.68
N GLY A 85 -10.59 26.36 8.88
CA GLY A 85 -11.88 26.22 9.57
C GLY A 85 -12.86 25.29 8.87
N GLU A 86 -12.42 24.63 7.81
CA GLU A 86 -13.19 23.67 7.02
C GLU A 86 -13.02 22.26 7.59
N LYS A 87 -14.13 21.62 7.91
CA LYS A 87 -14.16 20.18 8.19
C LYS A 87 -14.71 19.46 6.99
N VAL A 88 -14.02 18.40 6.59
CA VAL A 88 -14.54 17.54 5.54
C VAL A 88 -15.83 16.88 6.06
N GLU A 89 -16.98 17.29 5.53
CA GLU A 89 -18.28 16.73 5.92
C GLU A 89 -18.32 15.23 5.56
N GLY A 90 -18.71 14.40 6.52
CA GLY A 90 -18.67 12.95 6.37
C GLY A 90 -19.43 12.40 5.15
N TRP A 91 -20.57 13.03 4.77
CA TRP A 91 -21.32 12.61 3.59
C TRP A 91 -20.59 12.90 2.27
N LEU A 92 -19.86 14.03 2.20
CA LEU A 92 -19.08 14.41 1.02
C LEU A 92 -17.95 13.42 0.78
N VAL A 93 -17.32 12.91 1.83
CA VAL A 93 -16.31 11.85 1.75
C VAL A 93 -16.89 10.60 1.10
N TRP A 94 -18.07 10.15 1.53
CA TRP A 94 -18.72 8.97 0.97
C TRP A 94 -19.09 9.15 -0.50
N VAL A 95 -19.59 10.35 -0.88
CA VAL A 95 -19.89 10.68 -2.29
C VAL A 95 -18.61 10.67 -3.13
N THR A 96 -17.53 11.30 -2.62
CA THR A 96 -16.24 11.33 -3.31
C THR A 96 -15.65 9.92 -3.46
N LEU A 97 -15.70 9.09 -2.42
CA LEU A 97 -15.25 7.69 -2.48
C LEU A 97 -16.08 6.88 -3.48
N ALA A 98 -17.41 7.03 -3.47
CA ALA A 98 -18.28 6.34 -4.41
C ALA A 98 -18.00 6.76 -5.87
N PHE A 99 -17.87 8.07 -6.12
CA PHE A 99 -17.51 8.59 -7.44
C PHE A 99 -16.13 8.09 -7.89
N SER A 100 -15.13 8.15 -7.01
CA SER A 100 -13.77 7.67 -7.29
C SER A 100 -13.75 6.18 -7.58
N LEU A 101 -14.54 5.37 -6.86
CA LEU A 101 -14.67 3.94 -7.11
C LEU A 101 -15.29 3.67 -8.49
N VAL A 102 -16.37 4.39 -8.83
CA VAL A 102 -17.01 4.26 -10.16
C VAL A 102 -16.03 4.66 -11.26
N ALA A 103 -15.31 5.77 -11.09
CA ALA A 103 -14.29 6.21 -12.04
C ALA A 103 -13.15 5.18 -12.18
N ALA A 104 -12.67 4.62 -11.07
CA ALA A 104 -11.65 3.59 -11.09
C ALA A 104 -12.12 2.32 -11.83
N VAL A 105 -13.36 1.87 -11.58
CA VAL A 105 -13.95 0.74 -12.31
C VAL A 105 -14.05 1.06 -13.80
N ALA A 106 -14.50 2.24 -14.17
CA ALA A 106 -14.61 2.65 -15.56
C ALA A 106 -13.24 2.66 -16.26
N VAL A 107 -12.21 3.25 -15.64
CA VAL A 107 -10.87 3.41 -16.22
C VAL A 107 -10.10 2.09 -16.24
N PHE A 108 -10.12 1.32 -15.15
CA PHE A 108 -9.24 0.15 -14.99
C PHE A 108 -9.90 -1.19 -15.35
N PHE A 109 -11.23 -1.24 -15.51
CA PHE A 109 -11.93 -2.48 -15.86
C PHE A 109 -12.73 -2.34 -17.15
N VAL A 110 -13.51 -1.27 -17.32
CA VAL A 110 -14.36 -1.11 -18.50
C VAL A 110 -13.55 -0.67 -19.72
N ALA A 111 -12.66 0.34 -19.56
CA ALA A 111 -11.88 0.86 -20.70
C ALA A 111 -10.95 -0.20 -21.33
N PRO A 112 -10.16 -1.02 -20.57
CA PRO A 112 -9.36 -2.09 -21.16
C PRO A 112 -10.20 -3.10 -21.92
N LEU A 113 -11.35 -3.52 -21.35
CA LEU A 113 -12.26 -4.44 -21.99
C LEU A 113 -12.85 -3.86 -23.30
N PHE A 114 -13.28 -2.59 -23.26
CA PHE A 114 -13.83 -1.92 -24.42
C PHE A 114 -12.78 -1.78 -25.54
N ILE A 115 -11.55 -1.38 -25.21
CA ILE A 115 -10.44 -1.24 -26.18
C ILE A 115 -10.11 -2.62 -26.78
N THR A 116 -10.02 -3.66 -25.96
CA THR A 116 -9.71 -5.02 -26.44
C THR A 116 -10.80 -5.56 -27.37
N ASN A 117 -12.07 -5.26 -27.08
CA ASN A 117 -13.18 -5.66 -27.95
C ASN A 117 -13.15 -5.03 -29.35
N GLN A 118 -12.43 -3.92 -29.55
CA GLN A 118 -12.23 -3.35 -30.89
C GLN A 118 -11.15 -4.11 -31.70
N ILE A 119 -10.38 -4.97 -31.03
CA ILE A 119 -9.35 -5.79 -31.63
C ILE A 119 -9.97 -7.18 -31.87
N ASN A 120 -10.08 -7.60 -33.12
CA ASN A 120 -10.61 -8.92 -33.47
C ASN A 120 -9.62 -10.01 -33.04
N VAL A 121 -9.76 -10.52 -31.81
CA VAL A 121 -8.93 -11.59 -31.24
C VAL A 121 -9.78 -12.86 -31.15
N GLU A 122 -9.41 -13.89 -31.90
CA GLU A 122 -10.16 -15.17 -31.93
C GLU A 122 -9.92 -16.02 -30.66
N SER A 123 -8.73 -15.92 -30.06
CA SER A 123 -8.37 -16.72 -28.89
C SER A 123 -8.78 -16.02 -27.59
N ASN A 124 -9.61 -16.67 -26.78
CA ASN A 124 -10.01 -16.17 -25.46
C ASN A 124 -8.80 -15.89 -24.52
N VAL A 125 -7.80 -16.78 -24.53
CA VAL A 125 -6.58 -16.59 -23.74
C VAL A 125 -5.83 -15.31 -24.18
N LEU A 126 -5.64 -15.16 -25.50
CA LEU A 126 -4.95 -13.99 -26.05
C LEU A 126 -5.74 -12.71 -25.79
N PHE A 127 -7.08 -12.77 -25.86
CA PHE A 127 -7.95 -11.65 -25.49
C PHE A 127 -7.65 -11.16 -24.06
N HIS A 128 -7.63 -12.05 -23.06
CA HIS A 128 -7.38 -11.70 -21.67
C HIS A 128 -5.93 -11.22 -21.42
N VAL A 129 -4.97 -11.76 -22.15
CA VAL A 129 -3.58 -11.26 -22.09
C VAL A 129 -3.51 -9.82 -22.61
N ILE A 130 -4.10 -9.53 -23.78
CA ILE A 130 -4.12 -8.19 -24.36
C ILE A 130 -4.88 -7.22 -23.45
N GLU A 131 -6.06 -7.61 -22.95
CA GLU A 131 -6.84 -6.82 -21.99
C GLU A 131 -6.00 -6.47 -20.75
N GLY A 132 -5.29 -7.45 -20.21
CA GLY A 132 -4.44 -7.26 -19.04
C GLY A 132 -3.24 -6.34 -19.31
N VAL A 133 -2.61 -6.46 -20.47
CA VAL A 133 -1.51 -5.57 -20.89
C VAL A 133 -2.00 -4.13 -21.07
N ILE A 134 -3.17 -3.94 -21.70
CA ILE A 134 -3.79 -2.62 -21.84
C ILE A 134 -4.12 -2.04 -20.46
N ARG A 135 -4.67 -2.83 -19.54
CA ARG A 135 -4.94 -2.41 -18.15
C ARG A 135 -3.68 -1.96 -17.45
N LEU A 136 -2.60 -2.73 -17.57
CA LEU A 136 -1.31 -2.37 -16.98
C LEU A 136 -0.76 -1.07 -17.58
N ALA A 137 -0.87 -0.90 -18.90
CA ALA A 137 -0.44 0.34 -19.56
C ALA A 137 -1.26 1.56 -19.09
N ILE A 138 -2.60 1.42 -18.99
CA ILE A 138 -3.47 2.48 -18.45
C ILE A 138 -3.07 2.80 -16.99
N PHE A 139 -2.76 1.80 -16.18
CA PHE A 139 -2.34 2.01 -14.79
C PHE A 139 -1.01 2.76 -14.70
N ILE A 140 -0.03 2.41 -15.52
CA ILE A 140 1.26 3.10 -15.57
C ILE A 140 1.08 4.56 -16.01
N VAL A 141 0.31 4.80 -17.08
CA VAL A 141 0.00 6.16 -17.53
C VAL A 141 -0.73 6.97 -16.47
N TYR A 142 -1.68 6.36 -15.77
CA TYR A 142 -2.37 6.99 -14.65
C TYR A 142 -1.40 7.40 -13.53
N LEU A 143 -0.48 6.51 -13.12
CA LEU A 143 0.51 6.83 -12.10
C LEU A 143 1.43 7.98 -12.52
N GLU A 144 1.88 8.01 -13.77
CA GLU A 144 2.67 9.11 -14.30
C GLU A 144 1.89 10.43 -14.26
N LEU A 145 0.64 10.42 -14.71
CA LEU A 145 -0.18 11.63 -14.74
C LEU A 145 -0.46 12.18 -13.32
N ILE A 146 -0.85 11.35 -12.38
CA ILE A 146 -1.09 11.82 -10.99
C ILE A 146 0.21 12.26 -10.31
N SER A 147 1.36 11.65 -10.67
CA SER A 147 2.66 12.04 -10.13
C SER A 147 3.09 13.46 -10.52
N LEU A 148 2.41 14.09 -11.48
CA LEU A 148 2.65 15.48 -11.87
C LEU A 148 1.98 16.48 -10.94
N LEU A 149 0.93 16.05 -10.20
CA LEU A 149 0.21 16.91 -9.27
C LEU A 149 1.08 17.24 -8.05
N PRO A 150 1.14 18.53 -7.63
CA PRO A 150 1.99 18.96 -6.51
C PRO A 150 1.72 18.18 -5.22
N ASP A 151 0.45 18.01 -4.84
CA ASP A 151 0.05 17.33 -3.61
C ASP A 151 0.45 15.86 -3.63
N ILE A 152 0.29 15.18 -4.78
CA ILE A 152 0.72 13.80 -4.95
C ILE A 152 2.24 13.67 -4.89
N LYS A 153 2.98 14.64 -5.42
CA LYS A 153 4.45 14.68 -5.27
C LYS A 153 4.87 14.72 -3.81
N ARG A 154 4.16 15.51 -2.98
CA ARG A 154 4.43 15.59 -1.55
C ARG A 154 4.13 14.26 -0.85
N VAL A 155 2.96 13.66 -1.11
CA VAL A 155 2.63 12.33 -0.58
C VAL A 155 3.65 11.28 -1.00
N PHE A 156 4.14 11.30 -2.26
CA PHE A 156 5.19 10.39 -2.72
C PHE A 156 6.57 10.66 -2.07
N ALA A 157 6.83 11.89 -1.63
CA ALA A 157 8.02 12.21 -0.87
C ALA A 157 7.90 11.69 0.58
N TYR A 158 6.75 11.82 1.24
CA TYR A 158 6.47 11.16 2.52
C TYR A 158 6.57 9.63 2.43
N HIS A 159 6.14 9.03 1.31
CA HIS A 159 6.33 7.60 1.05
C HIS A 159 7.84 7.23 0.94
N GLY A 160 8.64 8.10 0.32
CA GLY A 160 10.09 7.95 0.32
C GLY A 160 10.70 8.07 1.71
N ALA A 161 10.21 8.99 2.55
CA ALA A 161 10.64 9.16 3.94
C ALA A 161 10.32 7.93 4.80
N GLU A 162 9.11 7.39 4.67
CA GLU A 162 8.70 6.15 5.34
C GLU A 162 9.67 5.01 5.02
N HIS A 163 9.95 4.75 3.73
CA HIS A 163 10.87 3.69 3.31
C HIS A 163 12.30 3.89 3.83
N LYS A 164 12.84 5.11 3.74
CA LYS A 164 14.18 5.42 4.26
C LYS A 164 14.26 5.16 5.76
N THR A 165 13.25 5.58 6.52
CA THR A 165 13.18 5.40 7.98
C THR A 165 13.09 3.93 8.36
N VAL A 166 12.24 3.14 7.69
CA VAL A 166 12.15 1.69 7.93
C VAL A 166 13.46 0.97 7.57
N ASN A 167 14.07 1.30 6.42
CA ASN A 167 15.34 0.71 6.00
C ASN A 167 16.47 1.04 6.98
N ALA A 168 16.54 2.27 7.50
CA ALA A 168 17.52 2.70 8.49
C ALA A 168 17.34 1.95 9.81
N TYR A 169 16.10 1.85 10.29
CA TYR A 169 15.75 1.10 11.49
C TYR A 169 16.13 -0.40 11.37
N GLU A 170 15.81 -1.05 10.25
CA GLU A 170 16.17 -2.45 10.01
C GLU A 170 17.69 -2.66 9.88
N ALA A 171 18.42 -1.64 9.51
CA ALA A 171 19.89 -1.65 9.52
C ALA A 171 20.51 -1.39 10.90
N GLY A 172 19.68 -1.06 11.92
CA GLY A 172 20.13 -0.82 13.29
C GLY A 172 20.87 0.49 13.49
N VAL A 173 20.65 1.51 12.62
CA VAL A 173 21.26 2.82 12.79
C VAL A 173 20.35 3.75 13.61
N PRO A 174 20.92 4.79 14.26
CA PRO A 174 20.14 5.80 14.97
C PRO A 174 19.10 6.46 14.06
N LEU A 175 17.89 6.68 14.59
CA LEU A 175 16.81 7.36 13.89
C LEU A 175 17.03 8.89 13.94
N GLU A 176 18.05 9.35 13.25
CA GLU A 176 18.41 10.75 13.07
C GLU A 176 18.32 11.11 11.58
N VAL A 177 17.92 12.34 11.26
CA VAL A 177 17.65 12.77 9.88
C VAL A 177 18.85 12.50 8.98
N GLU A 178 20.07 12.86 9.41
CA GLU A 178 21.30 12.68 8.65
C GLU A 178 21.59 11.21 8.35
N ALA A 179 21.37 10.32 9.31
CA ALA A 179 21.60 8.88 9.13
C ALA A 179 20.53 8.25 8.22
N VAL A 180 19.25 8.59 8.42
CA VAL A 180 18.13 8.07 7.64
C VAL A 180 18.19 8.53 6.18
N LYS A 181 18.65 9.74 5.93
CA LYS A 181 18.78 10.35 4.59
C LYS A 181 19.65 9.53 3.64
N GLU A 182 20.66 8.83 4.15
CA GLU A 182 21.58 8.01 3.36
C GLU A 182 20.95 6.69 2.87
N TYR A 183 19.80 6.30 3.44
CA TYR A 183 19.16 5.04 3.10
C TYR A 183 18.30 5.11 1.83
N SER A 184 18.11 3.94 1.21
CA SER A 184 17.33 3.81 -0.01
C SER A 184 15.84 4.03 0.26
N LYS A 185 15.16 4.70 -0.68
CA LYS A 185 13.69 4.77 -0.73
C LYS A 185 13.06 3.55 -1.40
N ALA A 186 13.84 2.56 -1.87
CA ALA A 186 13.32 1.30 -2.38
C ALA A 186 13.15 0.30 -1.23
N HIS A 187 11.95 -0.30 -1.12
CA HIS A 187 11.63 -1.24 -0.06
C HIS A 187 10.81 -2.44 -0.61
N VAL A 188 11.26 -3.67 -0.34
CA VAL A 188 10.68 -4.88 -0.96
C VAL A 188 9.26 -5.23 -0.50
N ARG A 189 8.80 -4.71 0.65
CA ARG A 189 7.48 -4.98 1.23
C ARG A 189 6.44 -3.87 0.97
N CYS A 190 6.74 -2.98 0.04
CA CYS A 190 5.87 -1.84 -0.25
C CYS A 190 4.54 -2.24 -0.89
N GLY A 191 3.47 -1.52 -0.52
CA GLY A 191 2.14 -1.68 -1.06
C GLY A 191 2.03 -1.45 -2.58
N SER A 192 2.84 -0.54 -3.17
CA SER A 192 2.85 -0.33 -4.63
C SER A 192 3.39 -1.53 -5.39
N SER A 193 4.42 -2.21 -4.89
CA SER A 193 4.91 -3.49 -5.44
C SER A 193 3.85 -4.59 -5.33
N PHE A 194 3.05 -4.57 -4.26
CA PHE A 194 1.92 -5.49 -4.10
C PHE A 194 0.85 -5.27 -5.17
N ILE A 195 0.45 -4.03 -5.45
CA ILE A 195 -0.53 -3.72 -6.50
C ILE A 195 -0.05 -4.22 -7.86
N PHE A 196 1.22 -3.99 -8.21
CA PHE A 196 1.80 -4.51 -9.44
C PHE A 196 1.72 -6.04 -9.52
N THR A 197 2.11 -6.73 -8.44
CA THR A 197 2.05 -8.20 -8.36
C THR A 197 0.62 -8.71 -8.53
N VAL A 198 -0.37 -8.06 -7.91
CA VAL A 198 -1.79 -8.38 -8.07
C VAL A 198 -2.25 -8.19 -9.52
N LEU A 199 -1.83 -7.10 -10.20
CA LEU A 199 -2.17 -6.88 -11.61
C LEU A 199 -1.60 -7.97 -12.52
N VAL A 200 -0.34 -8.36 -12.33
CA VAL A 200 0.29 -9.44 -13.11
C VAL A 200 -0.39 -10.78 -12.84
N LEU A 201 -0.66 -11.12 -11.58
CA LEU A 201 -1.40 -12.33 -11.23
C LEU A 201 -2.82 -12.33 -11.79
N ALA A 202 -3.48 -11.19 -11.82
CA ALA A 202 -4.81 -11.07 -12.41
C ALA A 202 -4.80 -11.39 -13.91
N ILE A 203 -3.77 -10.95 -14.66
CA ILE A 203 -3.60 -11.31 -16.08
C ILE A 203 -3.51 -12.83 -16.22
N ILE A 204 -2.68 -13.49 -15.42
CA ILE A 204 -2.49 -14.93 -15.46
C ILE A 204 -3.79 -15.67 -15.11
N VAL A 205 -4.42 -15.34 -13.98
CA VAL A 205 -5.62 -16.02 -13.48
C VAL A 205 -6.79 -15.84 -14.44
N PHE A 206 -7.03 -14.62 -14.93
CA PHE A 206 -8.15 -14.38 -15.86
C PHE A 206 -7.92 -15.00 -17.25
N SER A 207 -6.65 -15.07 -17.69
CA SER A 207 -6.31 -15.81 -18.92
C SER A 207 -6.60 -17.31 -18.77
N LEU A 208 -6.32 -17.90 -17.60
CA LEU A 208 -6.65 -19.29 -17.31
C LEU A 208 -8.17 -19.54 -17.24
N VAL A 209 -8.91 -18.61 -16.63
CA VAL A 209 -10.39 -18.67 -16.61
C VAL A 209 -10.96 -18.56 -18.02
N GLY A 210 -10.35 -17.77 -18.89
CA GLY A 210 -10.75 -17.62 -20.30
C GLY A 210 -10.67 -18.91 -21.11
N ILE A 211 -9.85 -19.89 -20.72
CA ILE A 211 -9.77 -21.21 -21.39
C ILE A 211 -11.12 -21.96 -21.33
N ALA A 212 -11.89 -21.75 -20.25
CA ALA A 212 -13.20 -22.41 -20.06
C ALA A 212 -14.35 -21.76 -20.86
N GLU A 213 -14.07 -20.74 -21.69
CA GLU A 213 -15.06 -20.00 -22.49
C GLU A 213 -16.29 -19.55 -21.68
N PRO A 214 -16.11 -18.85 -20.55
CA PRO A 214 -17.20 -18.51 -19.66
C PRO A 214 -18.15 -17.49 -20.32
N THR A 215 -19.43 -17.54 -19.97
CA THR A 215 -20.39 -16.50 -20.34
C THR A 215 -20.03 -15.18 -19.67
N PHE A 216 -20.56 -14.06 -20.19
CA PHE A 216 -20.33 -12.72 -19.62
C PHE A 216 -20.59 -12.66 -18.09
N TRP A 217 -21.71 -13.25 -17.65
CA TRP A 217 -22.06 -13.27 -16.22
C TRP A 217 -21.10 -14.11 -15.38
N MET A 218 -20.63 -15.23 -15.92
CA MET A 218 -19.61 -16.06 -15.26
C MET A 218 -18.28 -15.31 -15.15
N MET A 219 -17.87 -14.55 -16.18
CA MET A 219 -16.68 -13.71 -16.12
C MET A 219 -16.82 -12.59 -15.08
N LEU A 220 -17.96 -11.93 -15.00
CA LEU A 220 -18.21 -10.90 -14.00
C LEU A 220 -18.15 -11.46 -12.59
N LEU A 221 -18.79 -12.60 -12.34
CA LEU A 221 -18.75 -13.28 -11.06
C LEU A 221 -17.34 -13.74 -10.70
N ALA A 222 -16.61 -14.33 -11.66
CA ALA A 222 -15.22 -14.73 -11.46
C ALA A 222 -14.34 -13.53 -11.06
N ARG A 223 -14.50 -12.36 -11.67
CA ARG A 223 -13.76 -11.15 -11.30
C ARG A 223 -14.02 -10.72 -9.85
N ILE A 224 -15.28 -10.76 -9.40
CA ILE A 224 -15.63 -10.40 -8.02
C ILE A 224 -15.05 -11.41 -7.02
N LEU A 225 -15.19 -12.70 -7.29
CA LEU A 225 -14.78 -13.77 -6.37
C LEU A 225 -13.25 -13.98 -6.35
N LEU A 226 -12.59 -13.82 -7.50
CA LEU A 226 -11.16 -14.10 -7.61
C LEU A 226 -10.27 -12.92 -7.18
N VAL A 227 -10.75 -11.68 -7.16
CA VAL A 227 -9.94 -10.53 -6.72
C VAL A 227 -9.39 -10.72 -5.30
N PRO A 228 -10.17 -11.11 -4.27
CA PRO A 228 -9.62 -11.39 -2.95
C PRO A 228 -8.59 -12.55 -2.95
N VAL A 229 -8.82 -13.57 -3.78
CA VAL A 229 -7.90 -14.71 -3.92
C VAL A 229 -6.59 -14.28 -4.59
N ILE A 230 -6.69 -13.49 -5.65
CA ILE A 230 -5.52 -12.94 -6.36
C ILE A 230 -4.73 -12.02 -5.42
N ALA A 231 -5.40 -11.20 -4.63
CA ALA A 231 -4.75 -10.35 -3.62
C ALA A 231 -4.05 -11.20 -2.54
N ALA A 232 -4.70 -12.28 -2.07
CA ALA A 232 -4.08 -13.20 -1.12
C ALA A 232 -2.82 -13.86 -1.71
N LEU A 233 -2.88 -14.32 -2.95
CA LEU A 233 -1.71 -14.87 -3.65
C LEU A 233 -0.61 -13.82 -3.86
N GLY A 234 -0.99 -12.60 -4.25
CA GLY A 234 -0.06 -11.48 -4.39
C GLY A 234 0.69 -11.18 -3.09
N TYR A 235 -0.01 -11.22 -1.97
CA TYR A 235 0.60 -11.05 -0.66
C TYR A 235 1.62 -12.18 -0.37
N GLU A 236 1.30 -13.44 -0.67
CA GLU A 236 2.22 -14.56 -0.50
C GLU A 236 3.47 -14.41 -1.36
N VAL A 237 3.34 -13.92 -2.61
CA VAL A 237 4.48 -13.66 -3.49
C VAL A 237 5.40 -12.59 -2.88
N ILE A 238 4.86 -11.46 -2.41
CA ILE A 238 5.65 -10.41 -1.78
C ILE A 238 6.29 -10.90 -0.48
N TYR A 239 5.54 -11.62 0.37
CA TYR A 239 6.04 -12.18 1.62
C TYR A 239 7.19 -13.18 1.39
N PHE A 240 7.04 -14.08 0.42
CA PHE A 240 8.10 -15.01 0.01
C PHE A 240 9.30 -14.25 -0.56
N GLY A 241 9.04 -13.27 -1.42
CA GLY A 241 10.06 -12.44 -2.05
C GLY A 241 10.92 -11.69 -1.04
N ALA A 242 10.28 -11.07 -0.03
CA ALA A 242 10.97 -10.36 1.03
C ALA A 242 11.91 -11.27 1.85
N ARG A 243 11.47 -12.50 2.14
CA ARG A 243 12.28 -13.50 2.88
C ARG A 243 13.47 -14.04 2.08
N HIS A 244 13.42 -13.96 0.75
CA HIS A 244 14.43 -14.50 -0.14
C HIS A 244 15.09 -13.43 -1.01
N ALA A 245 15.06 -12.16 -0.58
CA ALA A 245 15.58 -11.01 -1.33
C ALA A 245 17.08 -11.10 -1.65
N GLY A 246 17.83 -11.93 -0.93
CA GLY A 246 19.23 -12.27 -1.25
C GLY A 246 19.42 -13.08 -2.54
N ASN A 247 18.39 -13.79 -3.01
CA ASN A 247 18.45 -14.63 -4.21
C ASN A 247 18.30 -13.77 -5.47
N ARG A 248 19.22 -13.95 -6.45
CA ARG A 248 19.22 -13.18 -7.71
C ARG A 248 17.95 -13.37 -8.54
N LEU A 249 17.42 -14.61 -8.59
CA LEU A 249 16.19 -14.90 -9.34
C LEU A 249 14.98 -14.24 -8.70
N VAL A 250 14.87 -14.29 -7.36
CA VAL A 250 13.79 -13.62 -6.62
C VAL A 250 13.86 -12.11 -6.83
N ARG A 251 15.04 -11.51 -6.80
CA ARG A 251 15.21 -10.08 -7.11
C ARG A 251 14.79 -9.74 -8.53
N ALA A 252 15.09 -10.57 -9.51
CA ALA A 252 14.65 -10.36 -10.88
C ALA A 252 13.11 -10.40 -11.01
N ILE A 253 12.44 -11.28 -10.28
CA ILE A 253 10.97 -11.36 -10.25
C ILE A 253 10.37 -10.12 -9.55
N LEU A 254 11.01 -9.61 -8.51
CA LEU A 254 10.54 -8.40 -7.78
C LEU A 254 10.91 -7.08 -8.49
N ALA A 255 11.90 -7.09 -9.38
CA ALA A 255 12.41 -5.88 -10.05
C ALA A 255 11.33 -5.02 -10.74
N PRO A 256 10.34 -5.59 -11.46
CA PRO A 256 9.28 -4.77 -12.05
C PRO A 256 8.42 -4.05 -11.00
N GLY A 257 8.16 -4.70 -9.86
CA GLY A 257 7.45 -4.08 -8.74
C GLY A 257 8.25 -2.93 -8.11
N LEU A 258 9.57 -3.11 -7.94
CA LEU A 258 10.48 -2.05 -7.46
C LEU A 258 10.59 -0.89 -8.47
N TRP A 259 10.56 -1.19 -9.77
CA TRP A 259 10.50 -0.16 -10.79
C TRP A 259 9.21 0.66 -10.69
N LEU A 260 8.05 0.01 -10.56
CA LEU A 260 6.79 0.73 -10.34
C LEU A 260 6.82 1.57 -9.07
N GLN A 261 7.42 1.06 -7.99
CA GLN A 261 7.60 1.80 -6.74
C GLN A 261 8.40 3.09 -6.95
N SER A 262 9.39 3.10 -7.86
CA SER A 262 10.16 4.31 -8.15
C SER A 262 9.31 5.45 -8.73
N MET A 263 8.12 5.15 -9.29
CA MET A 263 7.14 6.14 -9.76
C MET A 263 6.29 6.70 -8.62
N THR A 264 6.11 5.95 -7.55
CA THR A 264 5.27 6.29 -6.39
C THR A 264 6.06 6.71 -5.16
N THR A 265 7.40 6.85 -5.28
CA THR A 265 8.28 7.38 -4.23
C THR A 265 9.13 8.51 -4.79
N ARG A 266 9.31 9.56 -4.00
CA ARG A 266 10.21 10.67 -4.33
C ARG A 266 11.24 10.87 -3.23
N GLU A 267 12.28 11.64 -3.53
CA GLU A 267 13.26 12.02 -2.52
C GLU A 267 12.60 12.97 -1.52
N PRO A 268 12.58 12.61 -0.21
CA PRO A 268 12.02 13.45 0.82
C PRO A 268 12.98 14.57 1.22
N ASP A 269 12.42 15.67 1.71
CA ASP A 269 13.16 16.68 2.47
C ASP A 269 13.38 16.27 3.93
N ASP A 270 14.22 17.03 4.64
CA ASP A 270 14.59 16.73 6.03
C ASP A 270 13.37 16.77 6.97
N GLY A 271 12.44 17.70 6.74
CA GLY A 271 11.19 17.78 7.51
C GLY A 271 10.25 16.59 7.31
N GLN A 272 10.23 16.00 6.12
CA GLN A 272 9.45 14.79 5.84
C GLN A 272 10.08 13.54 6.48
N ILE A 273 11.41 13.48 6.52
CA ILE A 273 12.13 12.42 7.24
C ILE A 273 11.88 12.53 8.75
N GLU A 274 11.90 13.75 9.31
CA GLU A 274 11.57 14.02 10.71
C GLU A 274 10.19 13.45 11.10
N VAL A 275 9.16 13.69 10.27
CA VAL A 275 7.81 13.15 10.48
C VAL A 275 7.80 11.62 10.48
N ALA A 276 8.51 10.98 9.54
CA ALA A 276 8.59 9.53 9.46
C ALA A 276 9.34 8.92 10.65
N ILE A 277 10.42 9.57 11.11
CA ILE A 277 11.15 9.19 12.32
C ILE A 277 10.25 9.32 13.54
N ALA A 278 9.54 10.45 13.70
CA ALA A 278 8.60 10.65 14.80
C ALA A 278 7.52 9.55 14.83
N ALA A 279 6.92 9.22 13.69
CA ALA A 279 5.91 8.17 13.60
C ALA A 279 6.45 6.79 14.01
N LEU A 280 7.66 6.42 13.57
CA LEU A 280 8.28 5.14 13.94
C LEU A 280 8.67 5.13 15.42
N SER A 281 9.30 6.18 15.93
CA SER A 281 9.69 6.28 17.33
C SER A 281 8.49 6.14 18.27
N ARG A 282 7.36 6.80 17.95
CA ARG A 282 6.15 6.72 18.78
C ARG A 282 5.52 5.32 18.77
N VAL A 283 5.54 4.62 17.64
CA VAL A 283 5.03 3.25 17.63
C VAL A 283 5.94 2.30 18.41
N LEU A 284 7.26 2.50 18.38
CA LEU A 284 8.21 1.73 19.17
C LEU A 284 8.00 1.95 20.68
N GLU A 285 7.88 3.21 21.11
CA GLU A 285 7.58 3.57 22.50
C GLU A 285 6.26 2.95 22.99
N ALA A 286 5.22 2.95 22.15
CA ALA A 286 3.93 2.35 22.50
C ALA A 286 4.03 0.82 22.66
N GLU A 287 4.79 0.14 21.82
CA GLU A 287 5.04 -1.31 21.91
C GLU A 287 5.82 -1.66 23.19
N GLU A 288 6.89 -0.91 23.49
CA GLU A 288 7.73 -1.11 24.68
C GLU A 288 6.94 -0.86 25.97
N SER A 289 6.10 0.15 26.02
CA SER A 289 5.27 0.48 27.19
C SER A 289 4.26 -0.63 27.54
N GLU A 290 3.82 -1.43 26.57
CA GLU A 290 2.90 -2.55 26.79
C GLU A 290 3.65 -3.84 27.18
N GLU A 291 4.88 -4.05 26.69
CA GLU A 291 5.68 -5.24 27.00
C GLU A 291 6.25 -5.19 28.44
N ALA A 292 6.60 -4.02 28.95
CA ALA A 292 7.18 -3.84 30.28
C ALA A 292 6.31 -4.37 31.44
N PRO A 293 4.96 -4.21 31.49
CA PRO A 293 4.13 -4.79 32.53
C PRO A 293 3.99 -6.32 32.47
N ALA A 294 4.13 -6.91 31.27
CA ALA A 294 3.98 -8.35 31.07
C ALA A 294 5.19 -9.14 31.62
N GLU A 295 6.40 -8.57 31.53
CA GLU A 295 7.61 -9.18 32.12
C GLU A 295 7.69 -9.02 33.65
N ALA A 296 7.11 -7.95 34.22
CA ALA A 296 7.06 -7.74 35.67
C ALA A 296 6.04 -8.66 36.39
N ALA A 297 5.17 -9.34 35.64
CA ALA A 297 4.11 -10.22 36.20
C ALA A 297 4.44 -11.73 36.09
N THR A 298 5.61 -12.10 35.54
CA THR A 298 6.13 -13.48 35.45
C THR A 298 7.32 -13.70 36.37
#